data_d2ef31fed835bdf44b97e383aacbae43
#
_entry.id   d2ef31fed835bdf44b97e383aacbae43
#
_cell.length_a   1.000
_cell.length_b   1.000
_cell.length_c   1.000
_cell.angle_alpha   90.00
_cell.angle_beta   90.00
_cell.angle_gamma   90.00
#
_symmetry.space_group_name_H-M   'P 1'
#
loop_
_entity.id
_entity.type
_entity.pdbx_description
1 polymer ?
#
loop_
_entity_poly.entity_id
_entity_poly.type
_entity_poly.pdbx_seq_one_letter_code
_entity_poly.pdbx_strand_id
1 'polypeptide(L)'
;AIAKTVFADSIDYDAVRLRDEDYVPWQGADYVMAPNGHIYFGKNLRGISDWSLQDSNMQGLFIHEMTHVWQHQHGVNVLLVGAYQQAKQFLVGDQYDYHLAPGKVFKDFNIEQQGDIVRDYYWALDLGDTQKIHTFQLVLGDFPEGY
;
A
#
# COMPACT_ATOMS: atom_id res chain seq x y z
N ALA A 1 8.32 11.53 -5.15
CA ALA A 1 7.67 11.86 -6.43
C ALA A 1 6.56 10.87 -6.76
N ILE A 2 6.85 9.54 -6.86
CA ILE A 2 5.86 8.53 -7.31
C ILE A 2 4.60 8.43 -6.44
N ALA A 3 4.70 8.56 -5.11
CA ALA A 3 3.51 8.52 -4.25
C ALA A 3 2.51 9.66 -4.58
N LYS A 4 2.98 10.83 -4.97
CA LYS A 4 2.10 11.96 -5.33
C LYS A 4 1.26 11.71 -6.59
N THR A 5 1.65 10.78 -7.46
CA THR A 5 0.84 10.43 -8.64
C THR A 5 -0.46 9.72 -8.27
N VAL A 6 -0.50 9.09 -7.08
CA VAL A 6 -1.63 8.31 -6.60
C VAL A 6 -2.34 8.99 -5.43
N PHE A 7 -1.57 9.53 -4.47
CA PHE A 7 -2.12 10.07 -3.21
C PHE A 7 -2.26 11.60 -3.23
N ALA A 8 -1.81 12.28 -4.29
CA ALA A 8 -1.82 13.74 -4.38
C ALA A 8 -1.28 14.40 -3.08
N ASP A 9 -2.06 15.23 -2.41
CA ASP A 9 -1.73 15.87 -1.15
C ASP A 9 -2.49 15.29 0.05
N SER A 10 -3.10 14.09 -0.10
CA SER A 10 -3.84 13.42 0.96
C SER A 10 -2.96 12.77 2.04
N ILE A 11 -1.65 12.73 1.82
CA ILE A 11 -0.66 12.27 2.79
C ILE A 11 0.15 13.47 3.30
N ASP A 12 0.30 13.61 4.60
CA ASP A 12 1.34 14.44 5.20
C ASP A 12 2.71 13.78 5.02
N TYR A 13 3.36 14.06 3.90
CA TYR A 13 4.66 13.48 3.55
C TYR A 13 5.78 13.91 4.49
N ASP A 14 5.66 15.08 5.13
CA ASP A 14 6.66 15.58 6.07
C ASP A 14 6.66 14.78 7.38
N ALA A 15 5.53 14.17 7.72
CA ALA A 15 5.42 13.26 8.86
C ALA A 15 5.97 11.85 8.57
N VAL A 16 6.09 11.45 7.30
CA VAL A 16 6.55 10.09 6.93
C VAL A 16 8.06 9.96 7.09
N ARG A 17 8.50 8.82 7.63
CA ARG A 17 9.92 8.45 7.68
C ARG A 17 10.13 7.11 7.00
N LEU A 18 11.12 7.05 6.14
CA LEU A 18 11.66 5.81 5.58
C LEU A 18 12.78 5.35 6.49
N ARG A 19 12.64 4.14 7.06
CA ARG A 19 13.51 3.61 8.10
C ARG A 19 14.32 2.43 7.57
N ASP A 20 15.63 2.57 7.51
CA ASP A 20 16.58 1.50 7.18
C ASP A 20 16.83 0.58 8.41
N GLU A 21 15.75 0.15 9.04
CA GLU A 21 15.76 -0.70 10.23
C GLU A 21 14.52 -1.62 10.25
N ASP A 22 14.61 -2.73 10.96
CA ASP A 22 13.48 -3.62 11.16
C ASP A 22 12.52 -3.02 12.19
N TYR A 23 11.20 -3.10 11.92
CA TYR A 23 10.18 -2.73 12.91
C TYR A 23 10.10 -3.73 14.05
N VAL A 24 10.28 -5.03 13.76
CA VAL A 24 10.30 -6.11 14.74
C VAL A 24 11.54 -6.99 14.52
N PRO A 25 12.12 -7.58 15.59
CA PRO A 25 13.37 -8.36 15.49
C PRO A 25 13.31 -9.56 14.53
N TRP A 26 12.11 -10.01 14.17
CA TRP A 26 11.88 -11.15 13.26
C TRP A 26 11.36 -10.71 11.87
N GLN A 27 11.45 -9.42 11.53
CA GLN A 27 11.15 -8.95 10.19
C GLN A 27 12.09 -9.61 9.18
N GLY A 28 11.51 -10.22 8.15
CA GLY A 28 12.31 -10.84 7.09
C GLY A 28 13.12 -9.81 6.30
N ALA A 29 14.30 -10.23 5.82
CA ALA A 29 15.24 -9.33 5.13
C ALA A 29 14.66 -8.67 3.87
N ASP A 30 13.71 -9.31 3.20
CA ASP A 30 13.04 -8.84 1.99
C ASP A 30 11.64 -8.25 2.26
N TYR A 31 11.27 -8.06 3.55
CA TYR A 31 9.97 -7.53 3.93
C TYR A 31 10.01 -6.03 4.19
N VAL A 32 8.91 -5.37 3.85
CA VAL A 32 8.63 -3.98 4.21
C VAL A 32 7.42 -3.97 5.14
N MET A 33 7.37 -3.05 6.08
CA MET A 33 6.26 -2.88 7.00
C MET A 33 5.96 -1.39 7.21
N ALA A 34 4.68 -1.02 7.18
CA ALA A 34 4.24 0.36 7.46
C ALA A 34 3.18 0.43 8.58
N PRO A 35 3.47 -0.03 9.80
CA PRO A 35 2.44 -0.23 10.83
C PRO A 35 1.96 1.05 11.53
N ASN A 36 2.72 2.14 11.46
CA ASN A 36 2.53 3.33 12.30
C ASN A 36 2.75 4.66 11.55
N GLY A 37 2.50 4.67 10.23
CA GLY A 37 2.69 5.86 9.40
C GLY A 37 4.14 6.09 8.94
N HIS A 38 5.05 5.19 9.27
CA HIS A 38 6.43 5.15 8.79
C HIS A 38 6.67 3.82 8.08
N ILE A 39 7.65 3.77 7.15
CA ILE A 39 7.99 2.57 6.39
C ILE A 39 9.33 2.03 6.89
N TYR A 40 9.37 0.75 7.23
CA TYR A 40 10.52 0.02 7.76
C TYR A 40 11.00 -1.03 6.76
N PHE A 41 12.25 -0.93 6.34
CA PHE A 41 12.83 -1.79 5.31
C PHE A 41 13.68 -2.90 5.92
N GLY A 42 13.36 -4.14 5.54
CA GLY A 42 14.21 -5.27 5.82
C GLY A 42 15.60 -5.11 5.18
N LYS A 43 16.57 -5.88 5.68
CA LYS A 43 18.00 -5.71 5.41
C LYS A 43 18.35 -5.56 3.92
N ASN A 44 17.69 -6.32 3.03
CA ASN A 44 18.00 -6.35 1.60
C ASN A 44 17.42 -5.16 0.81
N LEU A 45 16.56 -4.35 1.44
CA LEU A 45 15.85 -3.22 0.82
C LEU A 45 16.34 -1.86 1.35
N ARG A 46 17.38 -1.86 2.18
CA ARG A 46 17.94 -0.65 2.78
C ARG A 46 18.81 0.13 1.82
N GLY A 47 18.96 1.44 2.06
CA GLY A 47 19.83 2.32 1.28
C GLY A 47 19.24 2.76 -0.06
N ILE A 48 17.98 2.47 -0.35
CA ILE A 48 17.30 2.98 -1.54
C ILE A 48 16.95 4.45 -1.30
N SER A 49 17.70 5.35 -1.93
CA SER A 49 17.53 6.80 -1.77
C SER A 49 16.42 7.38 -2.66
N ASP A 50 16.15 6.73 -3.80
CA ASP A 50 15.09 7.16 -4.73
C ASP A 50 14.33 5.97 -5.29
N TRP A 51 13.11 5.81 -4.81
CA TRP A 51 12.19 4.74 -5.21
C TRP A 51 11.66 4.92 -6.64
N SER A 52 11.68 6.14 -7.18
CA SER A 52 11.26 6.40 -8.56
C SER A 52 12.22 5.85 -9.62
N LEU A 53 13.44 5.51 -9.21
CA LEU A 53 14.47 4.93 -10.08
C LEU A 53 14.51 3.38 -10.03
N GLN A 54 13.67 2.77 -9.19
CA GLN A 54 13.59 1.33 -9.08
C GLN A 54 12.72 0.73 -10.21
N ASP A 55 12.80 -0.58 -10.37
CA ASP A 55 11.90 -1.28 -11.29
C ASP A 55 10.43 -1.20 -10.87
N SER A 56 9.52 -1.55 -11.78
CA SER A 56 8.08 -1.45 -11.58
C SER A 56 7.58 -2.24 -10.36
N ASN A 57 8.19 -3.40 -10.05
CA ASN A 57 7.80 -4.21 -8.89
C ASN A 57 8.15 -3.50 -7.58
N MET A 58 9.36 -2.93 -7.50
CA MET A 58 9.82 -2.18 -6.34
C MET A 58 9.02 -0.89 -6.14
N GLN A 59 8.70 -0.20 -7.24
CA GLN A 59 7.82 0.98 -7.18
C GLN A 59 6.43 0.58 -6.70
N GLY A 60 5.87 -0.53 -7.21
CA GLY A 60 4.59 -1.07 -6.76
C GLY A 60 4.59 -1.44 -5.28
N LEU A 61 5.64 -2.10 -4.79
CA LEU A 61 5.83 -2.37 -3.36
C LEU A 61 5.78 -1.08 -2.55
N PHE A 62 6.52 -0.07 -2.96
CA PHE A 62 6.53 1.22 -2.27
C PHE A 62 5.14 1.88 -2.24
N ILE A 63 4.37 1.82 -3.32
CA ILE A 63 3.00 2.35 -3.38
C ILE A 63 2.07 1.57 -2.45
N HIS A 64 2.19 0.24 -2.38
CA HIS A 64 1.46 -0.59 -1.43
C HIS A 64 1.70 -0.14 0.02
N GLU A 65 2.96 0.01 0.42
CA GLU A 65 3.32 0.47 1.77
C GLU A 65 2.88 1.92 2.04
N MET A 66 2.94 2.79 1.04
CA MET A 66 2.39 4.14 1.16
C MET A 66 0.87 4.14 1.34
N THR A 67 0.16 3.11 0.86
CA THR A 67 -1.27 2.95 1.16
C THR A 67 -1.49 2.70 2.66
N HIS A 68 -0.64 1.89 3.30
CA HIS A 68 -0.70 1.70 4.75
C HIS A 68 -0.37 2.99 5.53
N VAL A 69 0.54 3.83 5.03
CA VAL A 69 0.80 5.17 5.59
C VAL A 69 -0.47 6.03 5.48
N TRP A 70 -1.11 6.05 4.31
CA TRP A 70 -2.36 6.78 4.08
C TRP A 70 -3.48 6.29 5.01
N GLN A 71 -3.69 4.97 5.12
CA GLN A 71 -4.65 4.36 6.03
C GLN A 71 -4.40 4.79 7.48
N HIS A 72 -3.14 4.75 7.93
CA HIS A 72 -2.77 5.19 9.28
C HIS A 72 -3.12 6.66 9.51
N GLN A 73 -2.78 7.56 8.59
CA GLN A 73 -3.07 8.99 8.69
C GLN A 73 -4.57 9.29 8.65
N HIS A 74 -5.38 8.38 8.08
CA HIS A 74 -6.85 8.45 8.07
C HIS A 74 -7.51 7.66 9.22
N GLY A 75 -6.75 7.33 10.26
CA GLY A 75 -7.28 6.79 11.52
C GLY A 75 -7.41 5.26 11.57
N VAL A 76 -6.92 4.54 10.57
CA VAL A 76 -6.87 3.07 10.59
C VAL A 76 -5.71 2.60 11.47
N ASN A 77 -6.00 1.73 12.42
CA ASN A 77 -4.94 1.07 13.20
C ASN A 77 -4.34 -0.09 12.40
N VAL A 78 -3.43 0.23 11.48
CA VAL A 78 -2.81 -0.72 10.55
C VAL A 78 -2.12 -1.88 11.30
N LEU A 79 -1.46 -1.60 12.43
CA LEU A 79 -0.79 -2.63 13.22
C LEU A 79 -1.76 -3.69 13.76
N LEU A 80 -2.86 -3.27 14.35
CA LEU A 80 -3.86 -4.19 14.92
C LEU A 80 -4.60 -4.96 13.83
N VAL A 81 -4.99 -4.27 12.76
CA VAL A 81 -5.73 -4.90 11.66
C VAL A 81 -4.81 -5.85 10.89
N GLY A 82 -3.56 -5.46 10.60
CA GLY A 82 -2.58 -6.32 9.96
C GLY A 82 -2.25 -7.58 10.77
N ALA A 83 -2.06 -7.45 12.09
CA ALA A 83 -1.86 -8.61 12.97
C ALA A 83 -3.07 -9.57 12.97
N TYR A 84 -4.29 -9.01 12.99
CA TYR A 84 -5.51 -9.81 12.88
C TYR A 84 -5.62 -10.53 11.54
N GLN A 85 -5.27 -9.86 10.44
CA GLN A 85 -5.33 -10.45 9.09
C GLN A 85 -4.28 -11.55 8.89
N GLN A 86 -3.05 -11.36 9.40
CA GLN A 86 -2.03 -12.41 9.38
C GLN A 86 -2.48 -13.66 10.15
N ALA A 87 -3.09 -13.48 11.32
CA ALA A 87 -3.64 -14.58 12.09
C ALA A 87 -4.79 -15.28 11.33
N LYS A 88 -5.65 -14.51 10.66
CA LYS A 88 -6.75 -15.04 9.85
C LYS A 88 -6.24 -15.77 8.60
N GLN A 89 -5.21 -15.28 7.93
CA GLN A 89 -4.60 -15.95 6.79
C GLN A 89 -4.04 -17.30 7.17
N PHE A 90 -3.40 -17.41 8.34
CA PHE A 90 -2.91 -18.68 8.85
C PHE A 90 -4.04 -19.71 9.07
N LEU A 91 -5.24 -19.23 9.42
CA LEU A 91 -6.39 -20.10 9.76
C LEU A 91 -7.32 -20.39 8.56
N VAL A 92 -7.48 -19.47 7.60
CA VAL A 92 -8.59 -19.47 6.63
C VAL A 92 -8.13 -19.31 5.16
N GLY A 93 -6.84 -19.01 4.89
CA GLY A 93 -6.30 -18.84 3.53
C GLY A 93 -6.25 -17.40 3.05
N ASP A 94 -6.13 -17.20 1.75
CA ASP A 94 -5.66 -16.01 1.08
C ASP A 94 -6.41 -14.71 1.42
N GLN A 95 -5.72 -13.75 2.05
CA GLN A 95 -6.24 -12.43 2.40
C GLN A 95 -5.79 -11.34 1.39
N TYR A 96 -4.92 -11.68 0.45
CA TYR A 96 -4.36 -10.75 -0.53
C TYR A 96 -5.12 -10.79 -1.86
N ASP A 97 -5.69 -11.93 -2.26
CA ASP A 97 -6.50 -12.02 -3.48
C ASP A 97 -7.75 -11.15 -3.38
N TYR A 98 -7.93 -10.28 -4.36
CA TYR A 98 -9.12 -9.45 -4.47
C TYR A 98 -9.79 -9.60 -5.85
N HIS A 99 -11.10 -9.42 -5.88
CA HIS A 99 -11.89 -9.38 -7.11
C HIS A 99 -12.71 -8.10 -7.17
N LEU A 100 -12.51 -7.34 -8.25
CA LEU A 100 -13.27 -6.12 -8.55
C LEU A 100 -14.66 -6.52 -9.06
N ALA A 101 -15.57 -6.89 -8.15
CA ALA A 101 -16.94 -7.21 -8.49
C ALA A 101 -17.79 -5.94 -8.66
N PRO A 102 -18.77 -5.93 -9.57
CA PRO A 102 -19.67 -4.79 -9.73
C PRO A 102 -20.33 -4.38 -8.40
N GLY A 103 -20.30 -3.09 -8.10
CA GLY A 103 -20.90 -2.53 -6.88
C GLY A 103 -20.01 -2.56 -5.64
N LYS A 104 -18.85 -3.20 -5.68
CA LYS A 104 -17.85 -3.06 -4.61
C LYS A 104 -17.15 -1.70 -4.69
N VAL A 105 -16.94 -1.10 -3.53
CA VAL A 105 -16.19 0.15 -3.37
C VAL A 105 -14.94 -0.11 -2.52
N PHE A 106 -13.99 0.81 -2.54
CA PHE A 106 -12.66 0.65 -1.94
C PHE A 106 -12.70 0.19 -0.46
N LYS A 107 -13.60 0.74 0.33
CA LYS A 107 -13.76 0.39 1.76
C LYS A 107 -14.32 -1.02 2.02
N ASP A 108 -14.82 -1.71 1.00
CA ASP A 108 -15.31 -3.09 1.13
C ASP A 108 -14.17 -4.11 1.11
N PHE A 109 -12.96 -3.67 0.80
CA PHE A 109 -11.75 -4.47 0.80
C PHE A 109 -10.99 -4.33 2.12
N ASN A 110 -10.29 -5.39 2.52
CA ASN A 110 -9.40 -5.31 3.68
C ASN A 110 -8.17 -4.43 3.38
N ILE A 111 -7.40 -4.06 4.41
CA ILE A 111 -6.29 -3.11 4.27
C ILE A 111 -5.20 -3.57 3.31
N GLU A 112 -4.91 -4.89 3.26
CA GLU A 112 -3.92 -5.45 2.34
C GLU A 112 -4.43 -5.43 0.89
N GLN A 113 -5.68 -5.84 0.70
CA GLN A 113 -6.34 -5.76 -0.61
C GLN A 113 -6.42 -4.31 -1.11
N GLN A 114 -6.65 -3.35 -0.22
CA GLN A 114 -6.59 -1.93 -0.56
C GLN A 114 -5.18 -1.52 -1.03
N GLY A 115 -4.14 -1.98 -0.35
CA GLY A 115 -2.75 -1.79 -0.77
C GLY A 115 -2.49 -2.34 -2.17
N ASP A 116 -2.95 -3.55 -2.44
CA ASP A 116 -2.80 -4.20 -3.74
C ASP A 116 -3.62 -3.50 -4.84
N ILE A 117 -4.85 -3.05 -4.56
CA ILE A 117 -5.67 -2.29 -5.51
C ILE A 117 -4.97 -0.97 -5.89
N VAL A 118 -4.42 -0.25 -4.92
CA VAL A 118 -3.73 1.03 -5.17
C VAL A 118 -2.41 0.81 -5.92
N ARG A 119 -1.67 -0.25 -5.60
CA ARG A 119 -0.49 -0.70 -6.36
C ARG A 119 -0.84 -0.98 -7.83
N ASP A 120 -1.88 -1.76 -8.07
CA ASP A 120 -2.28 -2.17 -9.41
C ASP A 120 -2.84 -0.99 -10.21
N TYR A 121 -3.51 -0.05 -9.53
CA TYR A 121 -3.89 1.24 -10.13
C TYR A 121 -2.66 2.06 -10.54
N TYR A 122 -1.63 2.13 -9.69
CA TYR A 122 -0.37 2.77 -10.02
C TYR A 122 0.27 2.15 -11.27
N TRP A 123 0.33 0.84 -11.36
CA TRP A 123 0.86 0.16 -12.56
C TRP A 123 0.02 0.47 -13.80
N ALA A 124 -1.30 0.54 -13.69
CA ALA A 124 -2.16 0.93 -14.81
C ALA A 124 -1.88 2.36 -15.29
N LEU A 125 -1.63 3.30 -14.36
CA LEU A 125 -1.22 4.67 -14.67
C LEU A 125 0.14 4.71 -15.38
N ASP A 126 1.13 3.99 -14.86
CA ASP A 126 2.49 3.93 -15.40
C ASP A 126 2.51 3.36 -16.83
N LEU A 127 1.69 2.34 -17.09
CA LEU A 127 1.55 1.71 -18.41
C LEU A 127 0.63 2.48 -19.37
N GLY A 128 -0.14 3.47 -18.88
CA GLY A 128 -1.14 4.17 -19.68
C GLY A 128 -2.33 3.29 -20.09
N ASP A 129 -2.64 2.24 -19.31
CA ASP A 129 -3.77 1.33 -19.58
C ASP A 129 -5.10 1.99 -19.19
N THR A 130 -5.68 2.73 -20.14
CA THR A 130 -6.90 3.51 -19.91
C THR A 130 -8.07 2.69 -19.47
N GLN A 131 -8.19 1.43 -19.91
CA GLN A 131 -9.28 0.54 -19.53
C GLN A 131 -9.17 0.12 -18.06
N LYS A 132 -7.97 -0.28 -17.63
CA LYS A 132 -7.70 -0.62 -16.23
C LYS A 132 -7.82 0.61 -15.33
N ILE A 133 -7.26 1.75 -15.74
CA ILE A 133 -7.40 3.01 -15.01
C ILE A 133 -8.86 3.30 -14.70
N HIS A 134 -9.72 3.24 -15.72
CA HIS A 134 -11.16 3.48 -15.54
C HIS A 134 -11.80 2.46 -14.58
N THR A 135 -11.45 1.17 -14.70
CA THR A 135 -11.96 0.13 -13.82
C THR A 135 -11.58 0.38 -12.36
N PHE A 136 -10.32 0.74 -12.10
CA PHE A 136 -9.87 1.07 -10.74
C PHE A 136 -10.53 2.33 -10.20
N GLN A 137 -10.69 3.37 -11.01
CA GLN A 137 -11.35 4.62 -10.60
C GLN A 137 -12.79 4.39 -10.13
N LEU A 138 -13.52 3.47 -10.75
CA LEU A 138 -14.88 3.12 -10.31
C LEU A 138 -14.90 2.51 -8.91
N VAL A 139 -13.87 1.74 -8.55
CA VAL A 139 -13.75 1.12 -7.22
C VAL A 139 -13.18 2.09 -6.20
N LEU A 140 -12.16 2.86 -6.59
CA LEU A 140 -11.49 3.82 -5.72
C LEU A 140 -12.42 4.95 -5.27
N GLY A 141 -13.37 5.37 -6.13
CA GLY A 141 -14.35 6.41 -5.81
C GLY A 141 -13.66 7.73 -5.40
N ASP A 142 -13.89 8.15 -4.15
CA ASP A 142 -13.33 9.40 -3.62
C ASP A 142 -11.89 9.27 -3.11
N PHE A 143 -11.27 8.09 -3.22
CA PHE A 143 -9.85 7.93 -2.88
C PHE A 143 -8.99 8.83 -3.81
N PRO A 144 -7.96 9.51 -3.29
CA PRO A 144 -7.40 9.42 -1.94
C PRO A 144 -7.96 10.44 -0.94
N GLU A 145 -8.95 11.25 -1.30
CA GLU A 145 -9.49 12.35 -0.48
C GLU A 145 -10.44 11.85 0.63
N GLY A 146 -11.00 10.64 0.48
CA GLY A 146 -11.95 10.03 1.42
C GLY A 146 -11.61 8.59 1.78
N TYR A 147 -11.85 8.24 3.06
CA TYR A 147 -11.77 6.86 3.58
C TYR A 147 -13.14 6.39 4.04
#